data_11a1451db6e66f8d436bd682b526cdcd
#
_entry.id   11a1451db6e66f8d436bd682b526cdcd
#
_cell.length_a   1.000
_cell.length_b   1.000
_cell.length_c   1.000
_cell.angle_alpha   90.00
_cell.angle_beta   90.00
_cell.angle_gamma   90.00
#
_symmetry.space_group_name_H-M   'P 1'
#
loop_
_entity.id
_entity.type
_entity.pdbx_description
1 polymer ?
#
loop_
_entity_poly.entity_id
_entity_poly.type
_entity_poly.pdbx_seq_one_letter_code
_entity_poly.pdbx_strand_id
1 'polypeptide(L)'
;MPNYHYEDLRTVCDMYMRADLANPAIIVDANHANSGKQYLEQIRISKEVIRSKSFSKDIDKMVKGLMIESYIEDGCQPINGSVYGQSITDPCLGWEKTERLIYDIAELV
;
A
#
# COMPACT_ATOMS: atom_id res chain seq x y z
N MET A 1 -5.90 11.64 6.85
CA MET A 1 -4.55 12.08 6.50
C MET A 1 -3.66 10.89 6.16
N PRO A 2 -2.78 11.02 5.18
CA PRO A 2 -1.83 9.95 4.88
C PRO A 2 -0.90 9.65 6.06
N ASN A 3 -0.45 8.39 6.16
CA ASN A 3 0.42 7.94 7.24
C ASN A 3 1.44 6.90 6.79
N TYR A 4 1.91 7.01 5.54
CA TYR A 4 2.84 6.04 4.96
C TYR A 4 4.24 6.61 4.71
N HIS A 5 4.45 7.89 4.99
CA HIS A 5 5.76 8.51 4.78
C HIS A 5 6.78 7.97 5.80
N TYR A 6 8.05 8.19 5.51
CA TYR A 6 9.13 7.72 6.39
C TYR A 6 8.91 8.13 7.84
N GLU A 7 8.55 9.39 8.07
CA GLU A 7 8.34 9.93 9.41
C GLU A 7 7.16 9.24 10.11
N ASP A 8 6.10 8.96 9.36
CA ASP A 8 4.92 8.28 9.90
C ASP A 8 5.27 6.86 10.32
N LEU A 9 6.01 6.15 9.48
CA LEU A 9 6.42 4.77 9.77
C LEU A 9 7.37 4.73 10.97
N ARG A 10 8.28 5.70 11.09
CA ARG A 10 9.14 5.83 12.26
C ARG A 10 8.31 6.01 13.53
N THR A 11 7.31 6.87 13.47
CA THR A 11 6.42 7.13 14.61
C THR A 11 5.69 5.85 15.04
N VAL A 12 5.15 5.11 14.07
CA VAL A 12 4.43 3.86 14.38
C VAL A 12 5.39 2.82 14.97
N CYS A 13 6.61 2.71 14.42
CA CYS A 13 7.62 1.81 14.98
C CYS A 13 7.91 2.14 16.45
N ASP A 14 8.11 3.41 16.76
CA ASP A 14 8.39 3.84 18.13
C ASP A 14 7.22 3.54 19.07
N MET A 15 5.99 3.78 18.63
CA MET A 15 4.79 3.45 19.39
C MET A 15 4.68 1.96 19.65
N TYR A 16 4.96 1.16 18.64
CA TYR A 16 4.88 -0.29 18.72
C TYR A 16 5.90 -0.84 19.72
N MET A 17 7.12 -0.33 19.67
CA MET A 17 8.19 -0.76 20.59
C MET A 17 7.87 -0.39 22.03
N ARG A 18 7.31 0.81 22.26
CA ARG A 18 6.93 1.25 23.61
C ARG A 18 5.78 0.45 24.19
N ALA A 19 4.91 -0.08 23.32
CA ALA A 19 3.79 -0.92 23.77
C ALA A 19 4.23 -2.32 24.17
N ASP A 20 5.45 -2.73 23.86
CA ASP A 20 6.02 -4.03 24.21
C ASP A 20 5.11 -5.20 23.83
N LEU A 21 4.64 -5.16 22.57
CA LEU A 21 3.73 -6.18 22.05
C LEU A 21 4.52 -7.32 21.39
N ALA A 22 3.97 -8.53 21.48
CA ALA A 22 4.51 -9.67 20.75
C ALA A 22 4.24 -9.53 19.25
N ASN A 23 5.14 -10.10 18.44
CA ASN A 23 4.97 -10.16 16.97
C ASN A 23 4.76 -8.78 16.32
N PRO A 24 5.69 -7.82 16.51
CA PRO A 24 5.55 -6.51 15.90
C PRO A 24 5.49 -6.64 14.38
N ALA A 25 4.45 -6.08 13.79
CA ALA A 25 4.24 -6.12 12.35
C ALA A 25 3.34 -4.96 11.92
N ILE A 26 3.66 -4.38 10.77
CA ILE A 26 2.91 -3.30 10.17
C ILE A 26 2.60 -3.71 8.73
N ILE A 27 1.35 -3.59 8.32
CA ILE A 27 0.93 -3.67 6.93
C ILE A 27 0.52 -2.27 6.52
N VAL A 28 1.11 -1.75 5.45
CA VAL A 28 0.80 -0.41 4.97
C VAL A 28 -0.25 -0.49 3.87
N ASP A 29 -1.35 0.21 4.07
CA ASP A 29 -2.41 0.34 3.09
C ASP A 29 -1.99 1.37 2.04
N ALA A 30 -1.85 0.94 0.79
CA ALA A 30 -1.41 1.83 -0.30
C ALA A 30 -2.57 2.60 -0.93
N ASN A 31 -3.81 2.34 -0.51
CA ASN A 31 -4.99 3.02 -1.04
C ASN A 31 -5.70 3.84 0.04
N HIS A 32 -7.01 4.00 -0.05
CA HIS A 32 -7.87 4.73 0.90
C HIS A 32 -7.31 6.13 1.19
N ALA A 33 -7.14 6.49 2.47
CA ALA A 33 -6.65 7.81 2.85
C ALA A 33 -5.20 8.06 2.38
N ASN A 34 -4.38 7.01 2.29
CA ASN A 34 -2.98 7.17 1.88
C ASN A 34 -2.84 7.58 0.41
N SER A 35 -3.74 7.16 -0.44
CA SER A 35 -3.74 7.58 -1.85
C SER A 35 -4.76 8.69 -2.14
N GLY A 36 -5.60 9.06 -1.15
CA GLY A 36 -6.75 9.93 -1.39
C GLY A 36 -7.72 9.31 -2.37
N LYS A 37 -7.78 7.98 -2.42
CA LYS A 37 -8.58 7.19 -3.37
C LYS A 37 -8.17 7.40 -4.83
N GLN A 38 -6.93 7.84 -5.06
CA GLN A 38 -6.33 7.93 -6.39
C GLN A 38 -5.61 6.60 -6.66
N TYR A 39 -6.28 5.67 -7.32
CA TYR A 39 -5.80 4.29 -7.41
C TYR A 39 -4.41 4.14 -8.04
N LEU A 40 -4.06 5.03 -8.97
CA LEU A 40 -2.74 5.01 -9.60
C LEU A 40 -1.61 5.35 -8.64
N GLU A 41 -1.91 6.11 -7.58
CA GLU A 41 -0.93 6.46 -6.56
C GLU A 41 -0.48 5.27 -5.73
N GLN A 42 -1.23 4.18 -5.72
CA GLN A 42 -0.82 2.97 -5.03
C GLN A 42 0.56 2.48 -5.50
N ILE A 43 0.87 2.69 -6.79
CA ILE A 43 2.15 2.30 -7.36
C ILE A 43 3.30 3.08 -6.70
N ARG A 44 3.17 4.39 -6.67
CA ARG A 44 4.19 5.27 -6.07
C ARG A 44 4.32 5.03 -4.57
N ILE A 45 3.19 4.94 -3.88
CA ILE A 45 3.16 4.75 -2.42
C ILE A 45 3.84 3.44 -2.04
N SER A 46 3.55 2.35 -2.74
CA SER A 46 4.17 1.05 -2.49
C SER A 46 5.69 1.13 -2.61
N LYS A 47 6.17 1.79 -3.66
CA LYS A 47 7.61 1.97 -3.89
C LYS A 47 8.26 2.86 -2.84
N GLU A 48 7.56 3.91 -2.41
CA GLU A 48 8.05 4.79 -1.35
C GLU A 48 8.20 4.05 -0.02
N VAL A 49 7.24 3.21 0.34
CA VAL A 49 7.30 2.40 1.57
C VAL A 49 8.51 1.47 1.53
N ILE A 50 8.72 0.79 0.41
CA ILE A 50 9.87 -0.11 0.26
C ILE A 50 11.17 0.66 0.35
N ARG A 51 11.23 1.85 -0.24
CA ARG A 51 12.41 2.71 -0.13
C ARG A 51 12.67 3.13 1.32
N SER A 52 11.64 3.45 2.07
CA SER A 52 11.78 3.78 3.49
C SER A 52 12.39 2.63 4.29
N LYS A 53 12.08 1.39 3.93
CA LYS A 53 12.67 0.20 4.56
C LYS A 53 14.19 0.18 4.37
N SER A 54 14.70 0.71 3.25
CA SER A 54 16.14 0.73 3.00
C SER A 54 16.88 1.77 3.84
N PHE A 55 16.17 2.74 4.42
CA PHE A 55 16.76 3.81 5.21
C PHE A 55 16.67 3.60 6.73
N SER A 56 15.90 2.61 7.18
CA SER A 56 15.71 2.37 8.61
C SER A 56 15.58 0.88 8.87
N LYS A 57 16.43 0.35 9.74
CA LYS A 57 16.37 -1.05 10.14
C LYS A 57 15.07 -1.37 10.87
N ASP A 58 14.57 -0.43 11.67
CA ASP A 58 13.32 -0.62 12.40
C ASP A 58 12.14 -0.73 11.45
N ILE A 59 12.05 0.16 10.46
CA ILE A 59 11.01 0.09 9.44
C ILE A 59 11.14 -1.21 8.65
N ASP A 60 12.36 -1.57 8.26
CA ASP A 60 12.58 -2.80 7.49
C ASP A 60 12.14 -4.03 8.25
N LYS A 61 12.36 -4.05 9.56
CA LYS A 61 11.99 -5.17 10.41
C LYS A 61 10.49 -5.22 10.69
N MET A 62 9.84 -4.08 10.88
CA MET A 62 8.43 -4.03 11.28
C MET A 62 7.44 -4.04 10.13
N VAL A 63 7.76 -3.40 9.01
CA VAL A 63 6.87 -3.38 7.86
C VAL A 63 6.97 -4.71 7.12
N LYS A 64 5.93 -5.52 7.25
CA LYS A 64 5.89 -6.88 6.72
C LYS A 64 5.21 -6.97 5.37
N GLY A 65 4.42 -5.99 5.00
CA GLY A 65 3.71 -6.07 3.74
C GLY A 65 2.95 -4.80 3.40
N LEU A 66 2.33 -4.87 2.24
CA LEU A 66 1.50 -3.81 1.67
C LEU A 66 0.10 -4.36 1.43
N MET A 67 -0.89 -3.48 1.54
CA MET A 67 -2.24 -3.77 1.12
C MET A 67 -2.52 -2.95 -0.14
N ILE A 68 -2.82 -3.63 -1.24
CA ILE A 68 -3.05 -3.01 -2.54
C ILE A 68 -4.44 -3.41 -3.00
N GLU A 69 -5.25 -2.45 -3.39
CA GLU A 69 -6.56 -2.73 -3.96
C GLU A 69 -6.44 -2.91 -5.47
N SER A 70 -6.78 -4.09 -5.93
CA SER A 70 -6.63 -4.52 -7.31
C SER A 70 -7.87 -5.24 -7.80
N TYR A 71 -8.13 -5.12 -9.09
CA TYR A 71 -9.20 -5.86 -9.76
C TYR A 71 -8.75 -6.19 -11.18
N ILE A 72 -9.66 -6.58 -12.06
CA ILE A 72 -9.32 -6.89 -13.45
C ILE A 72 -9.09 -5.62 -14.24
N GLU A 73 -10.05 -4.67 -14.15
CA GLU A 73 -9.99 -3.40 -14.85
C GLU A 73 -9.69 -2.24 -13.90
N ASP A 74 -9.07 -1.18 -14.43
CA ASP A 74 -8.75 0.02 -13.65
C ASP A 74 -9.99 0.77 -13.21
N GLY A 75 -9.91 1.40 -12.04
CA GLY A 75 -10.87 2.40 -11.60
C GLY A 75 -12.09 1.79 -10.91
N CYS A 76 -13.21 2.47 -11.06
CA CYS A 76 -14.47 2.03 -10.47
C CYS A 76 -15.65 2.48 -11.32
N GLN A 77 -16.82 1.94 -11.03
CA GLN A 77 -18.06 2.25 -11.70
C GLN A 77 -19.22 2.22 -10.71
N PRO A 78 -20.38 2.81 -11.06
CA PRO A 78 -21.57 2.67 -10.22
C PRO A 78 -22.01 1.21 -10.11
N ILE A 79 -22.79 0.88 -9.08
CA ILE A 79 -23.25 -0.48 -8.81
C ILE A 79 -24.01 -1.10 -9.99
N ASN A 80 -24.65 -0.24 -10.80
CA ASN A 80 -25.39 -0.67 -11.99
C ASN A 80 -24.57 -0.54 -13.29
N GLY A 81 -23.25 -0.38 -13.16
CA GLY A 81 -22.37 -0.31 -14.32
C GLY A 81 -22.28 -1.64 -15.04
N SER A 82 -21.81 -1.60 -16.29
CA SER A 82 -21.78 -2.78 -17.16
C SER A 82 -20.38 -3.25 -17.52
N VAL A 83 -19.34 -2.69 -16.91
CA VAL A 83 -17.96 -3.08 -17.21
C VAL A 83 -17.59 -4.30 -16.37
N TYR A 84 -17.40 -5.42 -17.04
CA TYR A 84 -16.98 -6.66 -16.37
C TYR A 84 -15.60 -6.50 -15.75
N GLY A 85 -15.48 -6.89 -14.49
CA GLY A 85 -14.18 -6.88 -13.80
C GLY A 85 -13.72 -5.51 -13.31
N GLN A 86 -14.62 -4.52 -13.25
CA GLN A 86 -14.33 -3.21 -12.67
C GLN A 86 -15.02 -3.06 -11.33
N SER A 87 -14.32 -2.51 -10.34
CA SER A 87 -14.84 -2.30 -8.99
C SER A 87 -16.12 -1.47 -8.99
N ILE A 88 -17.07 -1.83 -8.15
CA ILE A 88 -18.28 -1.03 -7.90
C ILE A 88 -18.20 -0.27 -6.58
N THR A 89 -17.05 -0.26 -5.94
CA THR A 89 -16.77 0.48 -4.71
C THR A 89 -15.58 1.39 -4.93
N ASP A 90 -14.50 1.26 -4.16
CA ASP A 90 -13.32 2.10 -4.32
C ASP A 90 -12.59 1.81 -5.63
N PRO A 91 -11.98 2.84 -6.25
CA PRO A 91 -11.21 2.61 -7.47
C PRO A 91 -9.96 1.76 -7.21
N CYS A 92 -9.73 0.80 -8.08
CA CYS A 92 -8.66 -0.19 -7.95
C CYS A 92 -7.68 -0.11 -9.10
N LEU A 93 -6.46 -0.63 -8.89
CA LEU A 93 -5.54 -0.93 -9.98
C LEU A 93 -6.08 -2.10 -10.79
N GLY A 94 -6.04 -2.01 -12.11
CA GLY A 94 -6.30 -3.15 -12.97
C GLY A 94 -5.19 -4.18 -12.87
N TRP A 95 -5.46 -5.38 -13.38
CA TRP A 95 -4.52 -6.49 -13.24
C TRP A 95 -3.17 -6.22 -13.92
N GLU A 96 -3.16 -5.63 -15.11
CA GLU A 96 -1.89 -5.35 -15.80
C GLU A 96 -0.97 -4.48 -14.95
N LYS A 97 -1.50 -3.44 -14.33
CA LYS A 97 -0.73 -2.55 -13.47
C LYS A 97 -0.31 -3.22 -12.17
N THR A 98 -1.19 -4.05 -11.62
CA THR A 98 -0.90 -4.81 -10.39
C THR A 98 0.23 -5.82 -10.64
N GLU A 99 0.15 -6.56 -11.72
CA GLU A 99 1.19 -7.52 -12.09
C GLU A 99 2.54 -6.81 -12.25
N ARG A 100 2.55 -5.69 -12.96
CA ARG A 100 3.77 -4.90 -13.14
C ARG A 100 4.32 -4.42 -11.81
N LEU A 101 3.45 -3.95 -10.92
CA LEU A 101 3.86 -3.48 -9.60
C LEU A 101 4.49 -4.61 -8.78
N ILE A 102 3.93 -5.81 -8.84
CA ILE A 102 4.47 -6.96 -8.12
C ILE A 102 5.91 -7.27 -8.60
N TYR A 103 6.13 -7.27 -9.91
CA TYR A 103 7.48 -7.47 -10.45
C TYR A 103 8.43 -6.34 -10.05
N ASP A 104 7.97 -5.10 -10.10
CA ASP A 104 8.78 -3.96 -9.68
C ASP A 104 9.18 -4.06 -8.21
N ILE A 105 8.25 -4.45 -7.35
CA ILE A 105 8.51 -4.65 -5.93
C ILE A 105 9.54 -5.76 -5.73
N ALA A 106 9.42 -6.86 -6.45
CA ALA A 106 10.35 -7.98 -6.35
C ALA A 106 11.79 -7.57 -6.67
N GLU A 107 11.96 -6.63 -7.60
CA GLU A 107 13.29 -6.11 -7.94
C GLU A 107 13.85 -5.14 -6.88
N LEU A 108 12.97 -4.49 -6.12
CA LEU A 108 13.37 -3.49 -5.12
C LEU A 108 13.74 -4.09 -3.76
N VAL A 109 13.25 -5.26 -3.47
CA VAL A 109 13.49 -5.91 -2.16
C VAL A 109 14.72 -6.80 -2.18
#